data_c886753c8a89ed280e6b1517c3e69342
#
_entry.id   c886753c8a89ed280e6b1517c3e69342
#
_cell.length_a   1.000
_cell.length_b   1.000
_cell.length_c   1.000
_cell.angle_alpha   90.00
_cell.angle_beta   90.00
_cell.angle_gamma   90.00
#
_symmetry.space_group_name_H-M   'P 1'
#
loop_
_entity.id
_entity.type
_entity.pdbx_description
1 polymer ?
#
loop_
_entity_poly.entity_id
_entity_poly.type
_entity_poly.pdbx_seq_one_letter_code
_entity_poly.pdbx_strand_id
1 'polypeptide(L)'
;MEGPNAAGWREAYASLTAYARGSETIRLSPTSLRIPKAERERFYALVDGTVSELVSGLAGERLGETVTLAGEIDALRQRIYTAGNLRAWRLPVSIENLIRSPERAASGPLFDLVLDALQNGRSCEELENRAGQILLPYLRDLQRCTYETWAYLSIVEAWHPVRFYGAVTADFRTLTVTETDEVTMGYQQSSPDRRMPEAVFETAAGQTLAIKTETGLELDYYGEKVSREKGYSSGGNTVDELAHRVLLVYRFPDPQSVGFLADAEKGFVRPTDLTCTFLLPGEMGNEYLYSSILRHLSTVRSLRPVQVLTFDQNGDFPSVAGPGLTLPRWERTVVGYSWDRLKTIADKLFNNQNTEGGTYETQP
;
A
#
# COMPACT_ATOMS: atom_id res chain seq x y z
N MET A 1 -3.35 6.91 -31.66
CA MET A 1 -4.13 8.12 -31.29
C MET A 1 -3.26 8.90 -30.31
N GLU A 2 -2.70 10.00 -30.74
CA GLU A 2 -1.98 10.91 -29.85
C GLU A 2 -3.01 11.55 -28.91
N GLY A 3 -2.87 11.35 -27.60
CA GLY A 3 -3.72 11.99 -26.61
C GLY A 3 -3.50 13.51 -26.61
N PRO A 4 -4.47 14.31 -26.19
CA PRO A 4 -4.46 15.79 -26.32
C PRO A 4 -3.32 16.49 -25.56
N ASN A 5 -2.52 15.82 -24.73
CA ASN A 5 -1.42 16.40 -23.96
C ASN A 5 -0.02 15.90 -24.35
N ALA A 6 0.12 15.12 -25.42
CA ALA A 6 1.45 14.62 -25.84
C ALA A 6 2.39 15.72 -26.32
N ALA A 7 1.93 16.93 -26.59
CA ALA A 7 2.76 18.06 -27.04
C ALA A 7 3.46 18.80 -25.90
N GLY A 8 2.82 18.98 -24.74
CA GLY A 8 3.30 19.85 -23.67
C GLY A 8 4.63 19.39 -23.05
N TRP A 9 4.79 18.13 -22.73
CA TRP A 9 6.02 17.61 -22.12
C TRP A 9 7.22 17.64 -23.10
N ARG A 10 6.96 17.48 -24.42
CA ARG A 10 8.04 17.56 -25.45
C ARG A 10 8.58 18.97 -25.56
N GLU A 11 7.72 19.98 -25.48
CA GLU A 11 8.11 21.39 -25.45
C GLU A 11 8.87 21.73 -24.16
N ALA A 12 8.43 21.20 -23.01
CA ALA A 12 9.12 21.37 -21.74
C ALA A 12 10.51 20.73 -21.76
N TYR A 13 10.65 19.50 -22.30
CA TYR A 13 11.95 18.83 -22.45
C TYR A 13 12.88 19.55 -23.44
N ALA A 14 12.34 20.05 -24.54
CA ALA A 14 13.10 20.86 -25.49
C ALA A 14 13.60 22.15 -24.84
N SER A 15 12.79 22.84 -24.05
CA SER A 15 13.13 24.03 -23.29
C SER A 15 14.23 23.76 -22.26
N LEU A 16 14.09 22.67 -21.49
CA LEU A 16 15.13 22.21 -20.56
C LEU A 16 16.44 21.90 -21.28
N THR A 17 16.37 21.20 -22.40
CA THR A 17 17.57 20.85 -23.21
C THR A 17 18.24 22.09 -23.77
N ALA A 18 17.46 23.02 -24.32
CA ALA A 18 17.98 24.29 -24.84
C ALA A 18 18.67 25.13 -23.75
N TYR A 19 18.04 25.20 -22.56
CA TYR A 19 18.60 25.92 -21.41
C TYR A 19 19.91 25.28 -20.94
N ALA A 20 19.93 23.97 -20.74
CA ALA A 20 21.08 23.26 -20.21
C ALA A 20 22.30 23.28 -21.18
N ARG A 21 22.04 23.17 -22.49
CA ARG A 21 23.09 23.21 -23.52
C ARG A 21 23.52 24.63 -23.94
N GLY A 22 22.61 25.59 -23.79
CA GLY A 22 22.90 27.01 -24.09
C GLY A 22 23.67 27.74 -22.98
N SER A 23 23.77 27.17 -21.78
CA SER A 23 24.50 27.75 -20.67
C SER A 23 25.99 27.38 -20.77
N GLU A 24 26.87 28.39 -20.75
CA GLU A 24 28.34 28.18 -20.71
C GLU A 24 28.83 27.59 -19.38
N THR A 25 28.00 27.66 -18.34
CA THR A 25 28.37 27.30 -16.97
C THR A 25 27.82 25.96 -16.51
N ILE A 26 26.73 25.46 -17.12
CA ILE A 26 26.19 24.11 -16.89
C ILE A 26 27.03 23.12 -17.69
N ARG A 27 27.53 22.10 -17.01
CA ARG A 27 28.28 21.03 -17.67
C ARG A 27 27.53 19.70 -17.53
N LEU A 28 27.19 19.15 -18.68
CA LEU A 28 26.55 17.86 -18.82
C LEU A 28 27.53 16.84 -19.36
N SER A 29 27.66 15.71 -18.69
CA SER A 29 28.34 14.53 -19.23
C SER A 29 27.57 13.27 -18.80
N PRO A 30 27.77 12.13 -19.45
CA PRO A 30 27.07 10.90 -19.11
C PRO A 30 27.23 10.47 -17.65
N THR A 31 28.32 10.89 -16.99
CA THR A 31 28.64 10.48 -15.61
C THR A 31 28.60 11.63 -14.62
N SER A 32 28.36 12.86 -15.05
CA SER A 32 28.37 14.01 -14.14
C SER A 32 27.47 15.14 -14.61
N LEU A 33 26.79 15.74 -13.64
CA LEU A 33 25.98 16.94 -13.80
C LEU A 33 26.53 18.01 -12.85
N ARG A 34 27.04 19.13 -13.42
CA ARG A 34 27.52 20.24 -12.63
C ARG A 34 26.74 21.51 -12.96
N ILE A 35 25.99 22.00 -11.97
CA ILE A 35 25.12 23.16 -12.06
C ILE A 35 25.60 24.19 -11.05
N PRO A 36 26.02 25.42 -11.52
CA PRO A 36 26.36 26.51 -10.64
C PRO A 36 25.21 26.92 -9.74
N LYS A 37 25.52 27.42 -8.54
CA LYS A 37 24.49 27.78 -7.55
C LYS A 37 23.48 28.79 -8.10
N ALA A 38 23.92 29.73 -8.90
CA ALA A 38 23.03 30.75 -9.49
C ALA A 38 22.01 30.20 -10.50
N GLU A 39 22.28 29.01 -11.07
CA GLU A 39 21.40 28.41 -12.09
C GLU A 39 20.53 27.26 -11.56
N ARG A 40 20.79 26.83 -10.34
CA ARG A 40 20.14 25.62 -9.77
C ARG A 40 18.62 25.74 -9.70
N GLU A 41 18.13 26.85 -9.19
CA GLU A 41 16.69 27.06 -9.02
C GLU A 41 15.95 26.97 -10.36
N ARG A 42 16.45 27.70 -11.37
CA ARG A 42 15.85 27.67 -12.70
C ARG A 42 15.99 26.32 -13.40
N PHE A 43 17.14 25.68 -13.27
CA PHE A 43 17.40 24.38 -13.86
C PHE A 43 16.42 23.32 -13.27
N TYR A 44 16.32 23.23 -11.94
CA TYR A 44 15.44 22.25 -11.31
C TYR A 44 13.96 22.58 -11.52
N ALA A 45 13.58 23.84 -11.62
CA ALA A 45 12.23 24.22 -12.00
C ALA A 45 11.85 23.72 -13.42
N LEU A 46 12.80 23.76 -14.37
CA LEU A 46 12.58 23.21 -15.71
C LEU A 46 12.52 21.68 -15.70
N VAL A 47 13.34 21.02 -14.88
CA VAL A 47 13.25 19.54 -14.68
C VAL A 47 11.91 19.17 -14.09
N ASP A 48 11.50 19.82 -13.00
CA ASP A 48 10.21 19.56 -12.34
C ASP A 48 9.03 19.80 -13.30
N GLY A 49 9.07 20.89 -14.07
CA GLY A 49 8.06 21.19 -15.09
C GLY A 49 8.00 20.10 -16.17
N THR A 50 9.16 19.63 -16.66
CA THR A 50 9.23 18.56 -17.65
C THR A 50 8.65 17.25 -17.10
N VAL A 51 8.99 16.90 -15.86
CA VAL A 51 8.48 15.70 -15.20
C VAL A 51 6.97 15.78 -14.97
N SER A 52 6.46 16.94 -14.50
CA SER A 52 5.03 17.14 -14.28
C SER A 52 4.22 16.99 -15.57
N GLU A 53 4.66 17.63 -16.65
CA GLU A 53 4.02 17.50 -17.97
C GLU A 53 4.11 16.06 -18.52
N LEU A 54 5.22 15.36 -18.31
CA LEU A 54 5.39 13.97 -18.72
C LEU A 54 4.44 13.02 -17.96
N VAL A 55 4.29 13.21 -16.65
CA VAL A 55 3.30 12.48 -15.83
C VAL A 55 1.88 12.76 -16.32
N SER A 56 1.54 14.02 -16.53
CA SER A 56 0.22 14.43 -17.01
C SER A 56 -0.10 13.82 -18.40
N GLY A 57 0.87 13.84 -19.30
CA GLY A 57 0.71 13.30 -20.65
C GLY A 57 0.58 11.77 -20.70
N LEU A 58 1.32 11.06 -19.85
CA LEU A 58 1.34 9.59 -19.85
C LEU A 58 0.22 8.95 -19.00
N ALA A 59 -0.20 9.62 -17.92
CA ALA A 59 -1.03 8.96 -16.92
C ALA A 59 -1.99 9.89 -16.15
N GLY A 60 -2.30 11.07 -16.69
CA GLY A 60 -3.09 12.11 -16.01
C GLY A 60 -4.44 11.61 -15.48
N GLU A 61 -5.18 10.81 -16.24
CA GLU A 61 -6.48 10.26 -15.84
C GLU A 61 -6.35 9.34 -14.62
N ARG A 62 -5.41 8.38 -14.67
CA ARG A 62 -5.16 7.44 -13.55
C ARG A 62 -4.68 8.16 -12.30
N LEU A 63 -3.83 9.17 -12.46
CA LEU A 63 -3.38 9.98 -11.34
C LEU A 63 -4.56 10.74 -10.72
N GLY A 64 -5.46 11.30 -11.53
CA GLY A 64 -6.65 12.01 -11.06
C GLY A 64 -7.57 11.14 -10.18
N GLU A 65 -7.84 9.89 -10.60
CA GLU A 65 -8.59 8.93 -9.79
C GLU A 65 -7.89 8.62 -8.46
N THR A 66 -6.58 8.38 -8.52
CA THR A 66 -5.78 8.05 -7.33
C THR A 66 -5.74 9.22 -6.34
N VAL A 67 -5.66 10.45 -6.83
CA VAL A 67 -5.70 11.69 -6.01
C VAL A 67 -7.06 11.87 -5.36
N THR A 68 -8.14 11.63 -6.10
CA THR A 68 -9.50 11.70 -5.56
C THR A 68 -9.65 10.74 -4.37
N LEU A 69 -9.19 9.50 -4.56
CA LEU A 69 -9.24 8.49 -3.51
C LEU A 69 -8.34 8.84 -2.30
N ALA A 70 -7.19 9.46 -2.54
CA ALA A 70 -6.31 9.96 -1.47
C ALA A 70 -6.99 11.06 -0.63
N GLY A 71 -7.79 11.92 -1.26
CA GLY A 71 -8.63 12.91 -0.57
C GLY A 71 -9.70 12.25 0.32
N GLU A 72 -10.32 11.17 -0.15
CA GLU A 72 -11.26 10.39 0.66
C GLU A 72 -10.57 9.70 1.84
N ILE A 73 -9.36 9.20 1.67
CA ILE A 73 -8.55 8.64 2.76
C ILE A 73 -8.30 9.69 3.85
N ASP A 74 -7.95 10.92 3.47
CA ASP A 74 -7.72 11.97 4.45
C ASP A 74 -9.00 12.33 5.21
N ALA A 75 -10.14 12.39 4.52
CA ALA A 75 -11.44 12.61 5.15
C ALA A 75 -11.85 11.47 6.10
N LEU A 76 -11.63 10.21 5.72
CA LEU A 76 -11.83 9.03 6.58
C LEU A 76 -10.95 9.12 7.84
N ARG A 77 -9.68 9.41 7.67
CA ARG A 77 -8.70 9.57 8.75
C ARG A 77 -9.16 10.63 9.76
N GLN A 78 -9.64 11.79 9.29
CA GLN A 78 -10.16 12.85 10.16
C GLN A 78 -11.39 12.40 10.97
N ARG A 79 -12.29 11.61 10.37
CA ARG A 79 -13.44 11.05 11.12
C ARG A 79 -12.98 10.08 12.21
N ILE A 80 -12.02 9.21 11.90
CA ILE A 80 -11.45 8.27 12.87
C ILE A 80 -10.73 9.03 14.00
N TYR A 81 -9.99 10.12 13.70
CA TYR A 81 -9.36 10.97 14.71
C TYR A 81 -10.38 11.52 15.68
N THR A 82 -11.47 12.08 15.15
CA THR A 82 -12.52 12.68 15.97
C THR A 82 -13.21 11.63 16.84
N ALA A 83 -13.55 10.45 16.26
CA ALA A 83 -14.27 9.41 16.98
C ALA A 83 -13.41 8.73 18.06
N GLY A 84 -12.13 8.47 17.75
CA GLY A 84 -11.20 7.75 18.63
C GLY A 84 -10.30 8.63 19.48
N ASN A 85 -10.49 9.96 19.47
CA ASN A 85 -9.62 10.93 20.15
C ASN A 85 -8.13 10.73 19.82
N LEU A 86 -7.83 10.46 18.53
CA LEU A 86 -6.47 10.31 18.04
C LEU A 86 -5.87 11.66 17.65
N ARG A 87 -4.58 11.82 17.94
CA ARG A 87 -3.75 12.90 17.43
C ARG A 87 -3.16 12.59 16.07
N ALA A 88 -2.82 11.33 15.83
CA ALA A 88 -2.20 10.91 14.58
C ALA A 88 -2.53 9.45 14.22
N TRP A 89 -2.84 9.25 12.95
CA TRP A 89 -2.79 7.95 12.29
C TRP A 89 -1.85 8.04 11.10
N ARG A 90 -0.66 7.49 11.26
CA ARG A 90 0.37 7.52 10.22
C ARG A 90 0.08 6.45 9.18
N LEU A 91 -0.05 6.88 7.95
CA LEU A 91 -0.23 6.02 6.78
C LEU A 91 1.13 5.68 6.15
N PRO A 92 1.19 4.73 5.20
CA PRO A 92 2.38 4.51 4.39
C PRO A 92 2.90 5.81 3.78
N VAL A 93 4.22 5.98 3.73
CA VAL A 93 4.85 7.24 3.28
C VAL A 93 4.41 7.62 1.87
N SER A 94 4.23 6.65 0.98
CA SER A 94 3.71 6.85 -0.38
C SER A 94 2.32 7.51 -0.38
N ILE A 95 1.43 7.07 0.52
CA ILE A 95 0.08 7.62 0.66
C ILE A 95 0.12 9.00 1.31
N GLU A 96 0.94 9.20 2.35
CA GLU A 96 1.13 10.53 2.94
C GLU A 96 1.67 11.55 1.93
N ASN A 97 2.60 11.14 1.08
CA ASN A 97 3.11 11.97 0.01
C ASN A 97 2.05 12.26 -1.05
N LEU A 98 1.23 11.26 -1.40
CA LEU A 98 0.14 11.44 -2.36
C LEU A 98 -0.92 12.43 -1.84
N ILE A 99 -1.29 12.36 -0.55
CA ILE A 99 -2.22 13.30 0.07
C ILE A 99 -1.64 14.73 0.08
N ARG A 100 -0.35 14.87 0.43
CA ARG A 100 0.30 16.19 0.58
C ARG A 100 0.65 16.84 -0.74
N SER A 101 1.13 16.07 -1.69
CA SER A 101 1.67 16.54 -2.97
C SER A 101 1.58 15.47 -4.05
N PRO A 102 0.39 15.29 -4.65
CA PRO A 102 0.13 14.22 -5.62
C PRO A 102 1.11 14.20 -6.80
N GLU A 103 1.41 15.39 -7.33
CA GLU A 103 2.33 15.54 -8.45
C GLU A 103 3.74 15.04 -8.10
N ARG A 104 4.23 15.38 -6.90
CA ARG A 104 5.54 14.92 -6.43
C ARG A 104 5.55 13.42 -6.14
N ALA A 105 4.48 12.88 -5.59
CA ALA A 105 4.35 11.45 -5.37
C ALA A 105 4.46 10.67 -6.68
N ALA A 106 3.84 11.16 -7.76
CA ALA A 106 3.88 10.55 -9.08
C ALA A 106 5.19 10.83 -9.83
N SER A 107 5.83 11.97 -9.61
CA SER A 107 7.02 12.42 -10.36
C SER A 107 8.33 11.80 -9.88
N GLY A 108 8.41 11.33 -8.65
CA GLY A 108 9.66 10.82 -8.05
C GLY A 108 10.42 9.83 -8.93
N PRO A 109 9.79 8.79 -9.50
CA PRO A 109 10.48 7.82 -10.36
C PRO A 109 11.03 8.39 -11.67
N LEU A 110 10.51 9.53 -12.15
CA LEU A 110 10.88 10.12 -13.44
C LEU A 110 11.95 11.21 -13.35
N PHE A 111 12.20 11.75 -12.17
CA PHE A 111 13.15 12.84 -11.99
C PHE A 111 14.55 12.44 -12.47
N ASP A 112 15.07 11.34 -11.98
CA ASP A 112 16.38 10.83 -12.38
C ASP A 112 16.41 10.37 -13.85
N LEU A 113 15.27 9.88 -14.37
CA LEU A 113 15.16 9.50 -15.78
C LEU A 113 15.28 10.70 -16.72
N VAL A 114 14.64 11.84 -16.38
CA VAL A 114 14.75 13.07 -17.17
C VAL A 114 16.19 13.62 -17.13
N LEU A 115 16.85 13.57 -15.97
CA LEU A 115 18.24 13.94 -15.85
C LEU A 115 19.17 13.02 -16.67
N ASP A 116 18.96 11.69 -16.59
CA ASP A 116 19.72 10.72 -17.41
C ASP A 116 19.52 10.97 -18.91
N ALA A 117 18.28 11.22 -19.33
CA ALA A 117 17.96 11.52 -20.71
C ALA A 117 18.66 12.81 -21.20
N LEU A 118 18.67 13.85 -20.38
CA LEU A 118 19.34 15.11 -20.68
C LEU A 118 20.87 14.94 -20.79
N GLN A 119 21.49 14.21 -19.85
CA GLN A 119 22.94 13.95 -19.83
C GLN A 119 23.39 13.11 -21.02
N ASN A 120 22.62 12.14 -21.43
CA ASN A 120 22.92 11.23 -22.54
C ASN A 120 22.39 11.72 -23.90
N GLY A 121 21.71 12.86 -23.94
CA GLY A 121 21.17 13.43 -25.19
C GLY A 121 20.11 12.56 -25.85
N ARG A 122 19.29 11.90 -25.06
CA ARG A 122 18.23 10.98 -25.55
C ARG A 122 17.15 11.76 -26.30
N SER A 123 16.54 11.09 -27.27
CA SER A 123 15.38 11.64 -27.98
C SER A 123 14.12 11.66 -27.10
N CYS A 124 13.11 12.47 -27.49
CA CYS A 124 11.81 12.47 -26.84
C CYS A 124 11.17 11.08 -26.87
N GLU A 125 11.29 10.35 -28.00
CA GLU A 125 10.70 9.01 -28.12
C GLU A 125 11.35 7.99 -27.16
N GLU A 126 12.67 8.02 -27.00
CA GLU A 126 13.37 7.18 -26.03
C GLU A 126 12.97 7.51 -24.59
N LEU A 127 12.83 8.82 -24.28
CA LEU A 127 12.38 9.28 -22.96
C LEU A 127 10.97 8.83 -22.68
N GLU A 128 10.04 8.98 -23.63
CA GLU A 128 8.64 8.59 -23.51
C GLU A 128 8.48 7.09 -23.25
N ASN A 129 9.17 6.27 -24.05
CA ASN A 129 9.13 4.82 -23.93
C ASN A 129 9.65 4.35 -22.55
N ARG A 130 10.77 4.90 -22.09
CA ARG A 130 11.34 4.55 -20.78
C ARG A 130 10.49 5.08 -19.64
N ALA A 131 9.95 6.28 -19.76
CA ALA A 131 9.04 6.86 -18.77
C ALA A 131 7.77 6.02 -18.63
N GLY A 132 7.18 5.59 -19.74
CA GLY A 132 6.01 4.71 -19.71
C GLY A 132 6.29 3.37 -19.02
N GLN A 133 7.46 2.77 -19.29
CA GLN A 133 7.87 1.51 -18.65
C GLN A 133 8.08 1.62 -17.13
N ILE A 134 8.44 2.79 -16.63
CA ILE A 134 8.65 3.03 -15.19
C ILE A 134 7.36 3.52 -14.52
N LEU A 135 6.72 4.54 -15.11
CA LEU A 135 5.61 5.26 -14.50
C LEU A 135 4.34 4.40 -14.42
N LEU A 136 3.99 3.68 -15.49
CA LEU A 136 2.72 2.94 -15.52
C LEU A 136 2.64 1.81 -14.50
N PRO A 137 3.68 0.97 -14.31
CA PRO A 137 3.70 0.00 -13.21
C PRO A 137 3.66 0.67 -11.84
N TYR A 138 4.45 1.73 -11.64
CA TYR A 138 4.47 2.48 -10.39
C TYR A 138 3.11 3.06 -10.01
N LEU A 139 2.43 3.73 -10.96
CA LEU A 139 1.09 4.28 -10.71
C LEU A 139 0.04 3.20 -10.45
N ARG A 140 0.14 2.04 -11.11
CA ARG A 140 -0.73 0.91 -10.82
C ARG A 140 -0.56 0.44 -9.38
N ASP A 141 0.68 0.30 -8.93
CA ASP A 141 0.98 -0.13 -7.57
C ASP A 141 0.57 0.95 -6.54
N LEU A 142 0.77 2.23 -6.86
CA LEU A 142 0.31 3.35 -6.04
C LEU A 142 -1.22 3.39 -5.95
N GLN A 143 -1.94 3.20 -7.06
CA GLN A 143 -3.41 3.12 -7.09
C GLN A 143 -3.92 1.97 -6.23
N ARG A 144 -3.30 0.78 -6.33
CA ARG A 144 -3.64 -0.38 -5.50
C ARG A 144 -3.43 -0.08 -4.01
N CYS A 145 -2.25 0.42 -3.63
CA CYS A 145 -1.95 0.76 -2.23
C CYS A 145 -2.92 1.81 -1.68
N THR A 146 -3.29 2.80 -2.50
CA THR A 146 -4.27 3.82 -2.14
C THR A 146 -5.65 3.20 -1.92
N TYR A 147 -6.09 2.32 -2.83
CA TYR A 147 -7.37 1.63 -2.72
C TYR A 147 -7.44 0.70 -1.50
N GLU A 148 -6.39 -0.08 -1.26
CA GLU A 148 -6.26 -0.93 -0.06
C GLU A 148 -6.36 -0.09 1.21
N THR A 149 -5.63 1.03 1.27
CA THR A 149 -5.65 1.93 2.43
C THR A 149 -7.04 2.53 2.66
N TRP A 150 -7.69 3.02 1.60
CA TRP A 150 -9.06 3.53 1.67
C TRP A 150 -10.03 2.48 2.21
N ALA A 151 -9.96 1.28 1.69
CA ALA A 151 -10.87 0.22 2.07
C ALA A 151 -10.63 -0.27 3.51
N TYR A 152 -9.38 -0.40 3.93
CA TYR A 152 -9.07 -0.82 5.31
C TYR A 152 -9.48 0.25 6.32
N LEU A 153 -9.24 1.52 6.04
CA LEU A 153 -9.74 2.60 6.89
C LEU A 153 -11.26 2.68 6.92
N SER A 154 -11.92 2.41 5.79
CA SER A 154 -13.40 2.35 5.73
C SER A 154 -13.96 1.22 6.58
N ILE A 155 -13.32 0.06 6.58
CA ILE A 155 -13.68 -1.07 7.45
C ILE A 155 -13.48 -0.70 8.92
N VAL A 156 -12.35 -0.07 9.26
CA VAL A 156 -12.09 0.39 10.63
C VAL A 156 -13.10 1.43 11.07
N GLU A 157 -13.41 2.43 10.24
CA GLU A 157 -14.41 3.45 10.55
C GLU A 157 -15.80 2.84 10.79
N ALA A 158 -16.19 1.84 9.98
CA ALA A 158 -17.48 1.16 10.14
C ALA A 158 -17.64 0.44 11.48
N TRP A 159 -16.56 0.12 12.16
CA TRP A 159 -16.60 -0.45 13.52
C TRP A 159 -16.73 0.61 14.61
N HIS A 160 -16.75 1.88 14.28
CA HIS A 160 -16.88 3.00 15.23
C HIS A 160 -15.89 2.91 16.39
N PRO A 161 -14.57 3.00 16.13
CA PRO A 161 -13.56 2.97 17.17
C PRO A 161 -13.71 4.18 18.09
N VAL A 162 -13.67 3.95 19.40
CA VAL A 162 -13.82 5.01 20.42
C VAL A 162 -12.56 5.20 21.28
N ARG A 163 -11.65 4.22 21.30
CA ARG A 163 -10.41 4.27 22.04
C ARG A 163 -9.35 3.41 21.37
N PHE A 164 -8.13 3.89 21.34
CA PHE A 164 -7.01 3.19 20.72
C PHE A 164 -5.92 2.83 21.72
N TYR A 165 -5.22 1.73 21.45
CA TYR A 165 -4.14 1.22 22.25
C TYR A 165 -2.95 0.86 21.36
N GLY A 166 -1.74 1.20 21.81
CA GLY A 166 -0.48 0.79 21.23
C GLY A 166 0.02 -0.49 21.87
N ALA A 167 0.52 -1.40 21.07
CA ALA A 167 1.19 -2.61 21.54
C ALA A 167 2.70 -2.39 21.60
N VAL A 168 3.30 -2.67 22.74
CA VAL A 168 4.75 -2.54 22.96
C VAL A 168 5.29 -3.80 23.62
N THR A 169 6.54 -4.13 23.34
CA THR A 169 7.24 -5.22 24.02
C THR A 169 8.52 -4.69 24.67
N ALA A 170 8.74 -5.06 25.93
CA ALA A 170 9.93 -4.67 26.67
C ALA A 170 11.06 -5.70 26.55
N ASP A 171 10.72 -6.97 26.33
CA ASP A 171 11.65 -8.10 26.44
C ASP A 171 11.47 -9.18 25.35
N PHE A 172 10.79 -8.85 24.25
CA PHE A 172 10.40 -9.78 23.18
C PHE A 172 9.55 -11.00 23.60
N ARG A 173 9.17 -11.09 24.87
CA ARG A 173 8.38 -12.21 25.43
C ARG A 173 7.01 -11.75 25.91
N THR A 174 6.93 -10.50 26.38
CA THR A 174 5.71 -9.95 26.98
C THR A 174 5.22 -8.78 26.14
N LEU A 175 4.00 -8.88 25.65
CA LEU A 175 3.31 -7.79 25.00
C LEU A 175 2.53 -7.00 26.05
N THR A 176 2.70 -5.69 26.05
CA THR A 176 1.93 -4.77 26.87
C THR A 176 1.12 -3.84 25.96
N VAL A 177 -0.13 -3.66 26.30
CA VAL A 177 -1.05 -2.79 25.55
C VAL A 177 -1.43 -1.60 26.41
N THR A 178 -1.16 -0.39 25.92
CA THR A 178 -1.43 0.87 26.63
C THR A 178 -2.22 1.81 25.74
N GLU A 179 -3.11 2.61 26.34
CA GLU A 179 -3.86 3.62 25.60
C GLU A 179 -2.91 4.58 24.87
N THR A 180 -3.24 4.91 23.62
CA THR A 180 -2.43 5.77 22.77
C THR A 180 -3.30 6.73 21.96
N ASP A 181 -2.76 7.89 21.66
CA ASP A 181 -3.32 8.86 20.73
C ASP A 181 -2.64 8.84 19.35
N GLU A 182 -1.67 7.91 19.15
CA GLU A 182 -1.01 7.73 17.87
C GLU A 182 -1.09 6.27 17.39
N VAL A 183 -1.47 6.09 16.15
CA VAL A 183 -1.49 4.79 15.45
C VAL A 183 -0.63 4.89 14.19
N THR A 184 0.01 3.79 13.85
CA THR A 184 0.75 3.64 12.61
C THR A 184 0.24 2.43 11.86
N MET A 185 -0.15 2.62 10.59
CA MET A 185 -0.64 1.57 9.72
C MET A 185 0.37 1.26 8.62
N GLY A 186 0.53 0.00 8.31
CA GLY A 186 1.44 -0.47 7.29
C GLY A 186 2.87 -0.66 7.76
N TYR A 187 3.69 -1.20 6.87
CA TYR A 187 5.08 -1.52 7.18
C TYR A 187 5.86 -0.28 7.57
N GLN A 188 6.47 -0.32 8.75
CA GLN A 188 7.56 0.57 9.13
C GLN A 188 8.81 -0.26 9.38
N GLN A 189 9.92 0.14 8.77
CA GLN A 189 11.22 -0.50 8.97
C GLN A 189 11.65 -0.56 10.44
N SER A 190 11.03 0.23 11.29
CA SER A 190 11.28 0.33 12.72
C SER A 190 10.32 -0.49 13.60
N SER A 191 9.33 -1.21 13.05
CA SER A 191 8.50 -2.09 13.87
C SER A 191 9.35 -3.28 14.32
N PRO A 192 9.71 -3.37 15.60
CA PRO A 192 10.69 -4.35 16.05
C PRO A 192 10.12 -5.77 16.10
N ASP A 193 8.81 -5.94 16.06
CA ASP A 193 8.22 -7.26 16.19
C ASP A 193 6.98 -7.43 15.31
N ARG A 194 7.14 -8.24 14.25
CA ARG A 194 6.08 -8.59 13.31
C ARG A 194 4.94 -9.41 13.93
N ARG A 195 5.12 -9.91 15.15
CA ARG A 195 4.11 -10.67 15.89
C ARG A 195 3.08 -9.77 16.57
N MET A 196 3.30 -8.43 16.60
CA MET A 196 2.41 -7.48 17.24
C MET A 196 1.34 -6.97 16.29
N PRO A 197 0.15 -6.61 16.79
CA PRO A 197 -0.81 -5.83 16.02
C PRO A 197 -0.27 -4.42 15.74
N GLU A 198 -0.70 -3.82 14.62
CA GLU A 198 -0.41 -2.43 14.28
C GLU A 198 -1.27 -1.47 15.09
N ALA A 199 -2.53 -1.84 15.32
CA ALA A 199 -3.43 -1.09 16.17
C ALA A 199 -4.36 -2.04 16.93
N VAL A 200 -4.67 -1.65 18.16
CA VAL A 200 -5.73 -2.23 18.97
C VAL A 200 -6.73 -1.14 19.29
N PHE A 201 -8.02 -1.42 19.22
CA PHE A 201 -9.04 -0.44 19.55
C PHE A 201 -10.30 -1.06 20.12
N GLU A 202 -10.99 -0.27 20.93
CA GLU A 202 -12.35 -0.59 21.38
C GLU A 202 -13.37 0.06 20.44
N THR A 203 -14.39 -0.69 20.09
CA THR A 203 -15.53 -0.19 19.33
C THR A 203 -16.59 0.42 20.24
N ALA A 204 -17.50 1.23 19.69
CA ALA A 204 -18.64 1.77 20.43
C ALA A 204 -19.54 0.65 21.00
N ALA A 205 -19.49 -0.57 20.45
CA ALA A 205 -20.19 -1.74 20.96
C ALA A 205 -19.43 -2.47 22.10
N GLY A 206 -18.31 -1.91 22.59
CA GLY A 206 -17.51 -2.47 23.68
C GLY A 206 -16.68 -3.70 23.29
N GLN A 207 -16.39 -3.88 22.00
CA GLN A 207 -15.56 -5.00 21.52
C GLN A 207 -14.13 -4.50 21.31
N THR A 208 -13.17 -5.34 21.68
CA THR A 208 -11.74 -5.08 21.41
C THR A 208 -11.31 -5.78 20.13
N LEU A 209 -10.82 -5.00 19.18
CA LEU A 209 -10.26 -5.47 17.91
C LEU A 209 -8.78 -5.12 17.82
N ALA A 210 -8.01 -6.05 17.29
CA ALA A 210 -6.63 -5.83 16.89
C ALA A 210 -6.53 -5.99 15.37
N ILE A 211 -5.85 -5.07 14.73
CA ILE A 211 -5.64 -5.11 13.27
C ILE A 211 -4.16 -5.22 12.96
N LYS A 212 -3.89 -5.88 11.84
CA LYS A 212 -2.57 -5.96 11.24
C LYS A 212 -2.71 -5.99 9.72
N THR A 213 -1.81 -5.28 9.03
CA THR A 213 -1.66 -5.43 7.58
C THR A 213 -0.36 -6.18 7.29
N GLU A 214 -0.45 -7.25 6.51
CA GLU A 214 0.73 -8.04 6.13
C GLU A 214 0.94 -7.99 4.64
N THR A 215 2.20 -7.87 4.22
CA THR A 215 2.61 -8.03 2.83
C THR A 215 2.98 -9.48 2.54
N GLY A 216 2.80 -9.92 1.29
CA GLY A 216 3.21 -11.28 0.88
C GLY A 216 4.70 -11.56 1.10
N LEU A 217 5.55 -10.52 1.12
CA LEU A 217 6.99 -10.61 1.37
C LEU A 217 7.33 -10.90 2.85
N GLU A 218 6.46 -10.53 3.79
CA GLU A 218 6.71 -10.72 5.22
C GLU A 218 6.59 -12.19 5.64
N LEU A 219 5.82 -12.97 4.93
CA LEU A 219 5.60 -14.40 5.21
C LEU A 219 6.71 -15.30 4.65
N ASP A 220 7.32 -14.91 3.54
CA ASP A 220 8.49 -15.61 2.99
C ASP A 220 9.71 -15.57 3.93
N TYR A 221 9.71 -14.67 4.93
CA TYR A 221 10.77 -14.59 5.92
C TYR A 221 10.77 -15.79 6.90
N TYR A 222 9.67 -16.50 7.04
CA TYR A 222 9.59 -17.72 7.85
C TYR A 222 9.98 -19.00 7.09
N GLY A 223 10.09 -18.95 5.77
CA GLY A 223 10.30 -20.13 4.93
C GLY A 223 11.63 -20.17 4.17
N GLU A 224 12.03 -19.12 3.51
CA GLU A 224 13.25 -19.08 2.69
C GLU A 224 13.77 -17.65 2.56
N LYS A 225 15.11 -17.48 2.61
CA LYS A 225 15.78 -16.25 2.19
C LYS A 225 15.50 -16.00 0.72
N VAL A 226 14.41 -15.31 0.42
CA VAL A 226 14.22 -14.81 -0.94
C VAL A 226 15.29 -13.76 -1.22
N SER A 227 16.09 -14.05 -2.23
CA SER A 227 17.22 -13.22 -2.64
C SER A 227 16.76 -11.79 -2.88
N ARG A 228 17.34 -10.86 -2.14
CA ARG A 228 17.25 -9.41 -2.35
C ARG A 228 17.78 -8.93 -3.70
N GLU A 229 18.03 -9.85 -4.63
CA GLU A 229 18.75 -9.58 -5.88
C GLU A 229 17.90 -9.03 -7.02
N LYS A 230 16.61 -8.77 -6.82
CA LYS A 230 15.78 -8.08 -7.82
C LYS A 230 15.12 -6.82 -7.27
N GLY A 231 15.86 -6.08 -6.43
CA GLY A 231 15.45 -4.77 -5.98
C GLY A 231 15.62 -3.73 -7.10
N TYR A 232 14.55 -3.12 -7.51
CA TYR A 232 14.63 -1.81 -8.13
C TYR A 232 15.07 -0.83 -7.04
N SER A 233 16.37 -0.59 -6.95
CA SER A 233 16.91 0.45 -6.09
C SER A 233 16.86 1.78 -6.87
N SER A 234 15.73 2.45 -6.84
CA SER A 234 15.69 3.87 -7.17
C SER A 234 15.28 4.65 -5.94
N GLY A 235 16.25 5.38 -5.40
CA GLY A 235 16.03 6.53 -4.54
C GLY A 235 15.08 6.38 -3.37
N GLY A 236 15.45 5.62 -2.33
CA GLY A 236 14.93 5.87 -0.97
C GLY A 236 13.53 5.38 -0.63
N ASN A 237 12.66 5.12 -1.58
CA ASN A 237 11.36 4.51 -1.35
C ASN A 237 11.44 3.05 -1.75
N THR A 238 11.42 2.18 -0.78
CA THR A 238 11.52 0.75 -1.02
C THR A 238 10.26 0.25 -1.71
N VAL A 239 10.41 -0.62 -2.69
CA VAL A 239 9.33 -1.36 -3.38
C VAL A 239 8.37 -2.02 -2.37
N ASP A 240 8.82 -2.24 -1.15
CA ASP A 240 8.04 -2.80 -0.04
C ASP A 240 6.86 -1.93 0.40
N GLU A 241 6.91 -0.60 0.23
CA GLU A 241 5.80 0.29 0.60
C GLU A 241 4.57 0.17 -0.31
N LEU A 242 4.79 -0.25 -1.56
CA LEU A 242 3.74 -0.47 -2.55
C LEU A 242 3.39 -1.96 -2.72
N ALA A 243 3.91 -2.83 -1.87
CA ALA A 243 3.57 -4.24 -1.89
C ALA A 243 2.08 -4.46 -1.54
N HIS A 244 1.51 -5.50 -2.15
CA HIS A 244 0.14 -5.92 -1.84
C HIS A 244 0.00 -6.30 -0.37
N ARG A 245 -1.09 -5.85 0.27
CA ARG A 245 -1.35 -6.07 1.69
C ARG A 245 -2.64 -6.84 1.93
N VAL A 246 -2.62 -7.65 2.97
CA VAL A 246 -3.78 -8.36 3.48
C VAL A 246 -4.12 -7.77 4.85
N LEU A 247 -5.38 -7.39 5.05
CA LEU A 247 -5.87 -6.96 6.35
C LEU A 247 -6.26 -8.18 7.17
N LEU A 248 -5.66 -8.30 8.34
CA LEU A 248 -5.93 -9.32 9.35
C LEU A 248 -6.59 -8.68 10.56
N VAL A 249 -7.70 -9.22 11.01
CA VAL A 249 -8.46 -8.71 12.17
C VAL A 249 -8.64 -9.81 13.19
N TYR A 250 -8.40 -9.47 14.43
CA TYR A 250 -8.49 -10.37 15.59
C TYR A 250 -9.39 -9.77 16.66
N ARG A 251 -10.22 -10.60 17.27
CA ARG A 251 -11.08 -10.19 18.39
C ARG A 251 -10.46 -10.62 19.71
N PHE A 252 -10.61 -9.77 20.71
CA PHE A 252 -10.17 -10.03 22.06
C PHE A 252 -11.30 -9.67 23.06
N PRO A 253 -11.36 -10.32 24.23
CA PRO A 253 -12.34 -9.97 25.26
C PRO A 253 -12.17 -8.52 25.77
N ASP A 254 -10.93 -8.09 25.93
CA ASP A 254 -10.52 -6.78 26.44
C ASP A 254 -9.12 -6.43 25.95
N PRO A 255 -8.66 -5.15 26.06
CA PRO A 255 -7.34 -4.74 25.60
C PRO A 255 -6.18 -5.44 26.32
N GLN A 256 -6.32 -5.83 27.60
CA GLN A 256 -5.28 -6.49 28.37
C GLN A 256 -5.09 -7.96 27.96
N SER A 257 -6.10 -8.55 27.33
CA SER A 257 -6.01 -9.92 26.80
C SER A 257 -5.30 -10.01 25.45
N VAL A 258 -4.94 -8.85 24.84
CA VAL A 258 -4.21 -8.82 23.57
C VAL A 258 -2.78 -9.34 23.79
N GLY A 259 -2.44 -10.40 23.07
CA GLY A 259 -1.12 -11.01 23.07
C GLY A 259 -0.48 -11.00 21.68
N PHE A 260 0.67 -11.65 21.56
CA PHE A 260 1.31 -11.87 20.27
C PHE A 260 0.36 -12.62 19.32
N LEU A 261 0.36 -12.20 18.06
CA LEU A 261 -0.44 -12.80 16.98
C LEU A 261 0.22 -14.05 16.41
N ALA A 262 1.53 -14.19 16.59
CA ALA A 262 2.29 -15.36 16.18
C ALA A 262 3.47 -15.59 17.15
N ASP A 263 3.91 -16.85 17.27
CA ASP A 263 5.10 -17.27 18.03
C ASP A 263 5.77 -18.41 17.25
N ALA A 264 6.86 -18.08 16.57
CA ALA A 264 7.58 -19.04 15.73
C ALA A 264 8.24 -20.16 16.53
N GLU A 265 8.69 -19.86 17.77
CA GLU A 265 9.31 -20.88 18.65
C GLU A 265 8.31 -21.93 19.11
N LYS A 266 7.05 -21.52 19.27
CA LYS A 266 5.95 -22.40 19.65
C LYS A 266 5.14 -22.93 18.46
N GLY A 267 5.50 -22.53 17.23
CA GLY A 267 4.72 -22.87 16.03
C GLY A 267 3.29 -22.34 16.07
N PHE A 268 3.06 -21.25 16.81
CA PHE A 268 1.73 -20.69 17.03
C PHE A 268 1.45 -19.55 16.07
N VAL A 269 0.31 -19.60 15.39
CA VAL A 269 -0.29 -18.47 14.65
C VAL A 269 -1.74 -18.35 15.09
N ARG A 270 -2.08 -17.17 15.62
CA ARG A 270 -3.46 -16.89 16.05
C ARG A 270 -4.41 -16.89 14.85
N PRO A 271 -5.52 -17.61 14.91
CA PRO A 271 -6.53 -17.52 13.85
C PRO A 271 -7.14 -16.11 13.78
N THR A 272 -7.37 -15.64 12.56
CA THR A 272 -8.00 -14.35 12.31
C THR A 272 -9.52 -14.47 12.35
N ASP A 273 -10.20 -13.48 12.87
CA ASP A 273 -11.66 -13.39 12.86
C ASP A 273 -12.18 -12.86 11.52
N LEU A 274 -11.39 -12.02 10.84
CA LEU A 274 -11.64 -11.54 9.49
C LEU A 274 -10.31 -11.37 8.75
N THR A 275 -10.28 -11.82 7.51
CA THR A 275 -9.17 -11.61 6.58
C THR A 275 -9.72 -10.97 5.31
N CYS A 276 -9.14 -9.84 4.91
CA CYS A 276 -9.52 -9.16 3.67
C CYS A 276 -8.29 -8.98 2.78
N THR A 277 -8.46 -9.23 1.50
CA THR A 277 -7.47 -8.95 0.46
C THR A 277 -8.12 -8.23 -0.71
N PHE A 278 -7.37 -7.43 -1.45
CA PHE A 278 -7.86 -6.69 -2.60
C PHE A 278 -7.24 -7.16 -3.89
N LEU A 279 -8.05 -7.10 -4.96
CA LEU A 279 -7.59 -7.32 -6.33
C LEU A 279 -8.14 -6.21 -7.21
N LEU A 280 -7.26 -5.47 -7.84
CA LEU A 280 -7.63 -4.46 -8.84
C LEU A 280 -7.91 -5.08 -10.21
N PRO A 281 -8.69 -4.39 -11.07
CA PRO A 281 -8.84 -4.77 -12.46
C PRO A 281 -7.49 -4.92 -13.16
N GLY A 282 -7.32 -5.98 -13.93
CA GLY A 282 -6.06 -6.27 -14.64
C GLY A 282 -4.98 -6.99 -13.82
N GLU A 283 -5.09 -7.06 -12.49
CA GLU A 283 -4.19 -7.87 -11.67
C GLU A 283 -4.49 -9.36 -11.77
N MET A 284 -5.73 -9.71 -12.05
CA MET A 284 -6.18 -11.09 -12.20
C MET A 284 -5.55 -11.82 -13.39
N GLY A 285 -4.99 -11.08 -14.38
CA GLY A 285 -4.17 -11.62 -15.46
C GLY A 285 -2.68 -11.76 -15.13
N ASN A 286 -2.24 -11.29 -13.96
CA ASN A 286 -0.85 -11.38 -13.54
C ASN A 286 -0.64 -12.62 -12.67
N GLU A 287 -0.23 -13.74 -13.29
CA GLU A 287 0.00 -15.02 -12.60
C GLU A 287 0.99 -14.92 -11.44
N TYR A 288 1.99 -14.04 -11.52
CA TYR A 288 2.99 -13.88 -10.46
C TYR A 288 2.41 -13.23 -9.20
N LEU A 289 1.72 -12.09 -9.36
CA LEU A 289 1.07 -11.39 -8.24
C LEU A 289 0.01 -12.28 -7.60
N TYR A 290 -0.75 -12.94 -8.44
CA TYR A 290 -1.79 -13.86 -8.04
C TYR A 290 -1.24 -15.04 -7.23
N SER A 291 -0.17 -15.68 -7.71
CA SER A 291 0.50 -16.77 -6.99
C SER A 291 1.08 -16.32 -5.65
N SER A 292 1.59 -15.08 -5.56
CA SER A 292 2.06 -14.48 -4.32
C SER A 292 0.92 -14.30 -3.31
N ILE A 293 -0.22 -13.77 -3.75
CA ILE A 293 -1.41 -13.60 -2.90
C ILE A 293 -1.92 -14.95 -2.40
N LEU A 294 -2.03 -15.95 -3.28
CA LEU A 294 -2.49 -17.29 -2.90
C LEU A 294 -1.55 -17.96 -1.90
N ARG A 295 -0.25 -17.84 -2.11
CA ARG A 295 0.76 -18.35 -1.17
C ARG A 295 0.60 -17.68 0.18
N HIS A 296 0.43 -16.37 0.20
CA HIS A 296 0.18 -15.62 1.42
C HIS A 296 -1.09 -16.13 2.13
N LEU A 297 -2.20 -16.20 1.42
CA LEU A 297 -3.46 -16.66 1.99
C LEU A 297 -3.39 -18.11 2.50
N SER A 298 -2.55 -18.97 1.92
CA SER A 298 -2.37 -20.35 2.38
C SER A 298 -1.72 -20.44 3.76
N THR A 299 -1.01 -19.41 4.22
CA THR A 299 -0.39 -19.36 5.55
C THR A 299 -1.29 -18.73 6.61
N VAL A 300 -2.35 -18.01 6.19
CA VAL A 300 -3.30 -17.37 7.11
C VAL A 300 -4.30 -18.41 7.63
N ARG A 301 -4.40 -18.53 8.95
CA ARG A 301 -5.48 -19.30 9.59
C ARG A 301 -6.66 -18.39 9.81
N SER A 302 -7.68 -18.48 8.94
CA SER A 302 -8.90 -17.70 9.08
C SER A 302 -10.04 -18.52 9.65
N LEU A 303 -10.74 -18.00 10.68
CA LEU A 303 -11.93 -18.63 11.27
C LEU A 303 -13.13 -18.53 10.33
N ARG A 304 -13.09 -17.60 9.37
CA ARG A 304 -14.15 -17.32 8.41
C ARG A 304 -13.60 -17.36 6.99
N PRO A 305 -14.45 -17.43 5.97
CA PRO A 305 -13.98 -17.26 4.60
C PRO A 305 -13.22 -15.97 4.41
N VAL A 306 -12.07 -16.03 3.76
CA VAL A 306 -11.30 -14.85 3.38
C VAL A 306 -12.14 -13.99 2.44
N GLN A 307 -12.25 -12.71 2.72
CA GLN A 307 -12.96 -11.77 1.88
C GLN A 307 -12.02 -11.27 0.76
N VAL A 308 -12.27 -11.72 -0.44
CA VAL A 308 -11.57 -11.24 -1.63
C VAL A 308 -12.36 -10.09 -2.22
N LEU A 309 -11.84 -8.89 -2.05
CA LEU A 309 -12.48 -7.64 -2.43
C LEU A 309 -12.03 -7.28 -3.84
N THR A 310 -12.97 -7.12 -4.76
CA THR A 310 -12.67 -6.77 -6.15
C THR A 310 -13.35 -5.45 -6.51
N PHE A 311 -12.73 -4.74 -7.45
CA PHE A 311 -13.26 -3.48 -7.93
C PHE A 311 -14.54 -3.68 -8.76
N ASP A 312 -14.52 -4.64 -9.68
CA ASP A 312 -15.65 -4.97 -10.56
C ASP A 312 -15.95 -6.47 -10.62
N GLN A 313 -16.93 -6.83 -11.42
CA GLN A 313 -17.31 -8.23 -11.64
C GLN A 313 -16.42 -8.96 -12.65
N ASN A 314 -15.56 -8.23 -13.37
CA ASN A 314 -14.76 -8.77 -14.43
C ASN A 314 -13.55 -9.54 -13.87
N GLY A 315 -13.34 -10.72 -14.37
CA GLY A 315 -12.23 -11.60 -14.02
C GLY A 315 -12.66 -12.85 -13.24
N ASP A 316 -12.25 -14.01 -13.74
CA ASP A 316 -12.40 -15.27 -13.01
C ASP A 316 -11.31 -15.38 -11.97
N PHE A 317 -11.71 -15.57 -10.72
CA PHE A 317 -10.79 -15.95 -9.68
C PHE A 317 -10.43 -17.42 -9.91
N PRO A 318 -9.16 -17.80 -10.15
CA PRO A 318 -8.83 -19.19 -10.38
C PRO A 318 -9.29 -20.05 -9.22
N SER A 319 -9.99 -21.10 -9.56
CA SER A 319 -10.52 -22.07 -8.59
C SER A 319 -9.44 -23.03 -8.06
N VAL A 320 -8.22 -22.95 -8.56
CA VAL A 320 -7.18 -23.95 -8.29
C VAL A 320 -5.92 -23.27 -7.74
N ALA A 321 -5.61 -23.58 -6.50
CA ALA A 321 -4.26 -23.40 -5.97
C ALA A 321 -3.29 -24.31 -6.75
N GLY A 322 -2.08 -23.83 -7.01
CA GLY A 322 -1.03 -24.69 -7.58
C GLY A 322 -0.82 -25.95 -6.73
N PRO A 323 -0.18 -26.98 -7.27
CA PRO A 323 0.02 -28.25 -6.58
C PRO A 323 0.71 -28.01 -5.22
N GLY A 324 0.10 -28.50 -4.16
CA GLY A 324 0.61 -28.43 -2.79
C GLY A 324 0.15 -27.24 -1.94
N LEU A 325 -0.69 -26.33 -2.47
CA LEU A 325 -1.27 -25.22 -1.70
C LEU A 325 -2.70 -25.54 -1.27
N THR A 326 -2.94 -25.52 0.04
CA THR A 326 -4.30 -25.58 0.61
C THR A 326 -4.76 -24.16 0.87
N LEU A 327 -5.73 -23.69 0.09
CA LEU A 327 -6.32 -22.36 0.31
C LEU A 327 -7.37 -22.40 1.41
N PRO A 328 -7.47 -21.35 2.24
CA PRO A 328 -8.62 -21.17 3.11
C PRO A 328 -9.90 -21.00 2.28
N ARG A 329 -11.04 -21.20 2.87
CA ARG A 329 -12.32 -20.83 2.23
C ARG A 329 -12.30 -19.33 1.95
N TRP A 330 -12.84 -18.92 0.83
CA TRP A 330 -12.89 -17.53 0.44
C TRP A 330 -14.23 -17.16 -0.18
N GLU A 331 -14.57 -15.89 -0.08
CA GLU A 331 -15.76 -15.28 -0.68
C GLU A 331 -15.32 -14.04 -1.46
N ARG A 332 -15.86 -13.89 -2.66
CA ARG A 332 -15.64 -12.69 -3.48
C ARG A 332 -16.71 -11.66 -3.18
N THR A 333 -16.31 -10.43 -2.92
CA THR A 333 -17.21 -9.30 -2.79
C THR A 333 -16.75 -8.18 -3.74
N VAL A 334 -17.64 -7.78 -4.65
CA VAL A 334 -17.40 -6.63 -5.53
C VAL A 334 -17.68 -5.37 -4.74
N VAL A 335 -16.66 -4.60 -4.47
CA VAL A 335 -16.74 -3.39 -3.64
C VAL A 335 -16.86 -2.13 -4.49
N GLY A 336 -16.07 -2.00 -5.56
CA GLY A 336 -15.93 -0.76 -6.31
C GLY A 336 -15.49 0.37 -5.38
N TYR A 337 -16.05 1.56 -5.55
CA TYR A 337 -15.89 2.70 -4.65
C TYR A 337 -17.07 2.86 -3.68
N SER A 338 -17.65 1.74 -3.20
CA SER A 338 -18.84 1.77 -2.34
C SER A 338 -18.49 1.53 -0.87
N TRP A 339 -18.57 2.59 -0.07
CA TRP A 339 -18.44 2.51 1.38
C TRP A 339 -19.48 1.58 2.02
N ASP A 340 -20.74 1.59 1.54
CA ASP A 340 -21.80 0.72 2.08
C ASP A 340 -21.47 -0.76 1.92
N ARG A 341 -20.81 -1.14 0.83
CA ARG A 341 -20.38 -2.52 0.63
C ARG A 341 -19.25 -2.90 1.60
N LEU A 342 -18.32 -1.99 1.88
CA LEU A 342 -17.28 -2.21 2.89
C LEU A 342 -17.88 -2.31 4.29
N LYS A 343 -18.86 -1.49 4.62
CA LYS A 343 -19.62 -1.58 5.88
C LYS A 343 -20.26 -2.95 6.03
N THR A 344 -20.89 -3.48 4.96
CA THR A 344 -21.47 -4.84 4.99
C THR A 344 -20.43 -5.91 5.35
N ILE A 345 -19.17 -5.75 4.90
CA ILE A 345 -18.07 -6.66 5.25
C ILE A 345 -17.69 -6.51 6.72
N ALA A 346 -17.59 -5.27 7.20
CA ALA A 346 -17.34 -4.97 8.60
C ALA A 346 -18.43 -5.59 9.52
N ASP A 347 -19.69 -5.47 9.11
CA ASP A 347 -20.83 -6.05 9.83
C ASP A 347 -20.80 -7.59 9.89
N LYS A 348 -20.22 -8.27 8.89
CA LYS A 348 -20.03 -9.73 8.92
C LYS A 348 -19.22 -10.18 10.14
N LEU A 349 -18.30 -9.36 10.63
CA LEU A 349 -17.53 -9.68 11.83
C LEU A 349 -18.43 -9.83 13.07
N PHE A 350 -19.52 -9.08 13.15
CA PHE A 350 -20.38 -9.00 14.33
C PHE A 350 -21.65 -9.86 14.22
N ASN A 351 -22.20 -9.98 13.02
CA ASN A 351 -23.52 -10.57 12.81
C ASN A 351 -23.57 -12.11 12.85
N ASN A 352 -22.43 -12.81 12.79
CA ASN A 352 -22.39 -14.28 12.82
C ASN A 352 -22.22 -14.86 14.24
N GLN A 353 -22.84 -14.26 15.26
CA GLN A 353 -22.87 -14.86 16.61
C GLN A 353 -23.73 -16.15 16.70
N ASN A 354 -24.47 -16.51 15.65
CA ASN A 354 -25.45 -17.59 15.70
C ASN A 354 -25.09 -18.88 14.94
N THR A 355 -23.86 -19.08 14.47
CA THR A 355 -23.47 -20.37 13.90
C THR A 355 -22.40 -21.04 14.76
N GLU A 356 -22.92 -21.92 15.62
CA GLU A 356 -22.32 -23.11 16.22
C GLU A 356 -20.99 -22.93 16.98
N GLY A 357 -21.12 -23.12 18.30
CA GLY A 357 -20.01 -23.47 19.18
C GLY A 357 -19.27 -24.71 18.67
N GLY A 358 -18.36 -24.55 17.78
CA GLY A 358 -17.40 -25.57 17.42
C GLY A 358 -16.44 -25.74 18.59
N THR A 359 -16.65 -26.75 19.39
CA THR A 359 -15.70 -27.31 20.34
C THR A 359 -14.42 -27.67 19.60
N TYR A 360 -13.36 -26.89 19.81
CA TYR A 360 -12.04 -27.26 19.34
C TYR A 360 -11.51 -28.43 20.18
N GLU A 361 -11.62 -29.64 19.66
CA GLU A 361 -10.80 -30.75 20.14
C GLU A 361 -9.34 -30.42 19.82
N THR A 362 -8.58 -30.15 20.86
CA THR A 362 -7.12 -30.23 20.83
C THR A 362 -6.73 -31.67 20.57
N GLN A 363 -6.35 -32.00 19.34
CA GLN A 363 -5.63 -33.24 19.08
C GLN A 363 -4.16 -33.08 19.53
N PRO A 364 -3.60 -34.13 20.14
CA PRO A 364 -2.33 -34.12 20.82
C PRO A 364 -1.09 -34.01 19.90
#